data_193680bdffd4d6d2792c1855c0a2973f
#
_entry.id   193680bdffd4d6d2792c1855c0a2973f
#
_cell.length_a   1.000
_cell.length_b   1.000
_cell.length_c   1.000
_cell.angle_alpha   90.00
_cell.angle_beta   90.00
_cell.angle_gamma   90.00
#
_symmetry.space_group_name_H-M   'P 1'
#
loop_
_entity.id
_entity.type
_entity.pdbx_description
1 polymer ?
#
loop_
_entity_poly.entity_id
_entity_poly.type
_entity_poly.pdbx_seq_one_letter_code
_entity_poly.pdbx_strand_id
1 'polypeptide(L)'
;MSSVVISGNTSGTVTIAAPAVAGSGTQTLQAGSGTVALDNTFGFKNRLINGCFRVDQRNNGASQTITAAAALAYTVDRWYAYCTGANVTGQRVAGTGSNQYNYQFTGAASVTGINFAQRIETLNSYDLNGQNVTLSVYMSNSLLTSVTWTAYYANTSDTFGSVASPTVTQIATGTFTVSSTYSQYTANIAIPAAATTGIQIVFSVGAQTSGTWVIGYPQLELGTTATSFDIRDHTRELSMCQRYYISAPNGTMVFPVNAQYQSAQFPVVMRTTPTMTITPGSGSISGTTITTMGFYAACSLGPTAALYLASAEL
;
A
#
# COMPACT_ATOMS: atom_id res chain seq x y z
N MET A 1 -22.30 33.57 -19.34
CA MET A 1 -21.69 33.03 -18.09
C MET A 1 -21.00 34.19 -17.37
N SER A 2 -21.31 34.39 -16.12
CA SER A 2 -20.60 35.37 -15.29
C SER A 2 -19.47 34.66 -14.56
N SER A 3 -18.26 35.19 -14.69
CA SER A 3 -17.08 34.67 -13.99
C SER A 3 -16.22 35.81 -13.47
N VAL A 4 -15.51 35.59 -12.40
CA VAL A 4 -14.45 36.46 -11.89
C VAL A 4 -13.12 35.85 -12.28
N VAL A 5 -12.26 36.63 -12.93
CA VAL A 5 -10.91 36.20 -13.33
C VAL A 5 -9.91 36.96 -12.46
N ILE A 6 -9.04 36.24 -11.80
CA ILE A 6 -7.96 36.79 -10.97
C ILE A 6 -6.64 36.46 -11.66
N SER A 7 -5.91 37.49 -12.06
CA SER A 7 -4.61 37.34 -12.68
C SER A 7 -3.53 37.02 -11.66
N GLY A 8 -2.64 36.11 -11.98
CA GLY A 8 -1.45 35.82 -11.20
C GLY A 8 -0.47 37.01 -11.24
N ASN A 9 0.33 37.11 -10.19
CA ASN A 9 1.29 38.19 -9.99
C ASN A 9 2.43 38.22 -11.05
N THR A 10 2.78 37.04 -11.55
CA THR A 10 3.83 36.84 -12.56
C THR A 10 3.32 36.26 -13.86
N SER A 11 2.36 35.36 -13.80
CA SER A 11 1.73 34.72 -14.97
C SER A 11 0.48 33.94 -14.57
N GLY A 12 -0.38 33.66 -15.55
CA GLY A 12 -1.57 32.85 -15.40
C GLY A 12 -2.77 33.58 -14.78
N THR A 13 -3.91 32.90 -14.82
CA THR A 13 -5.18 33.37 -14.25
C THR A 13 -5.89 32.25 -13.52
N VAL A 14 -6.64 32.57 -12.46
CA VAL A 14 -7.63 31.71 -11.83
C VAL A 14 -9.02 32.25 -12.16
N THR A 15 -9.88 31.41 -12.70
CA THR A 15 -11.25 31.78 -13.03
C THR A 15 -12.20 31.13 -12.03
N ILE A 16 -13.03 31.93 -11.37
CA ILE A 16 -14.16 31.46 -10.57
C ILE A 16 -15.41 31.64 -11.44
N ALA A 17 -15.97 30.52 -11.90
CA ALA A 17 -17.14 30.51 -12.78
C ALA A 17 -18.33 29.81 -12.11
N ALA A 18 -19.54 30.35 -12.32
CA ALA A 18 -20.75 29.65 -11.95
C ALA A 18 -21.00 28.47 -12.91
N PRO A 19 -21.59 27.36 -12.45
CA PRO A 19 -22.03 26.27 -13.31
C PRO A 19 -23.12 26.76 -14.29
N ALA A 20 -23.35 26.01 -15.37
CA ALA A 20 -24.33 26.38 -16.40
C ALA A 20 -25.74 26.62 -15.85
N VAL A 21 -26.10 25.88 -14.77
CA VAL A 21 -27.32 26.08 -13.99
C VAL A 21 -26.92 26.26 -12.53
N ALA A 22 -26.85 27.50 -12.06
CA ALA A 22 -26.31 27.85 -10.74
C ALA A 22 -27.35 27.81 -9.60
N GLY A 23 -28.63 27.87 -9.94
CA GLY A 23 -29.69 28.05 -8.93
C GLY A 23 -29.52 29.37 -8.13
N SER A 24 -30.07 29.41 -6.92
CA SER A 24 -30.03 30.61 -6.03
C SER A 24 -29.10 30.37 -4.81
N GLY A 25 -27.91 29.77 -5.05
CA GLY A 25 -26.93 29.54 -3.98
C GLY A 25 -26.05 30.75 -3.68
N THR A 26 -25.78 31.01 -2.40
CA THR A 26 -24.77 31.99 -1.95
C THR A 26 -23.58 31.26 -1.36
N GLN A 27 -22.38 31.57 -1.85
CA GLN A 27 -21.13 31.09 -1.26
C GLN A 27 -20.50 32.25 -0.48
N THR A 28 -20.37 32.09 0.82
CA THR A 28 -19.74 33.10 1.68
C THR A 28 -18.31 32.67 1.97
N LEU A 29 -17.33 33.47 1.53
CA LEU A 29 -15.94 33.29 1.92
C LEU A 29 -15.76 33.88 3.34
N GLN A 30 -15.01 33.16 4.19
CA GLN A 30 -14.72 33.65 5.55
C GLN A 30 -13.82 34.88 5.49
N ALA A 31 -14.07 35.83 6.40
CA ALA A 31 -13.21 36.99 6.60
C ALA A 31 -11.91 36.53 7.27
N GLY A 32 -10.85 36.43 6.52
CA GLY A 32 -9.52 36.02 7.00
C GLY A 32 -8.62 35.60 5.87
N SER A 33 -7.31 35.57 6.11
CA SER A 33 -6.34 35.03 5.16
C SER A 33 -6.35 33.51 5.23
N GLY A 34 -6.47 32.84 4.08
CA GLY A 34 -6.47 31.39 4.00
C GLY A 34 -6.47 30.89 2.56
N THR A 35 -6.25 29.60 2.38
CA THR A 35 -6.32 28.95 1.08
C THR A 35 -7.68 28.25 0.97
N VAL A 36 -8.40 28.48 -0.14
CA VAL A 36 -9.62 27.71 -0.43
C VAL A 36 -9.21 26.27 -0.73
N ALA A 37 -9.65 25.33 0.10
CA ALA A 37 -9.42 23.92 -0.13
C ALA A 37 -10.24 23.44 -1.35
N LEU A 38 -9.57 22.77 -2.28
CA LEU A 38 -10.25 22.07 -3.37
C LEU A 38 -10.81 20.74 -2.86
N ASP A 39 -11.84 20.21 -3.50
CA ASP A 39 -12.50 18.97 -3.13
C ASP A 39 -11.52 17.78 -3.00
N ASN A 40 -10.49 17.73 -3.85
CA ASN A 40 -9.43 16.72 -3.83
C ASN A 40 -8.34 16.94 -2.77
N THR A 41 -8.44 17.98 -1.93
CA THR A 41 -7.44 18.26 -0.85
C THR A 41 -7.81 17.64 0.49
N PHE A 42 -9.03 17.12 0.65
CA PHE A 42 -9.46 16.43 1.85
C PHE A 42 -8.87 15.00 1.91
N GLY A 43 -8.43 14.57 3.10
CA GLY A 43 -7.72 13.31 3.33
C GLY A 43 -8.46 12.04 2.87
N PHE A 44 -7.80 10.89 2.91
CA PHE A 44 -8.24 9.57 2.41
C PHE A 44 -8.28 9.42 0.89
N LYS A 45 -7.57 10.25 0.19
CA LYS A 45 -7.48 10.18 -1.26
C LYS A 45 -6.56 9.05 -1.74
N ASN A 46 -5.49 8.72 -1.01
CA ASN A 46 -4.58 7.64 -1.40
C ASN A 46 -5.24 6.27 -1.17
N ARG A 47 -5.43 5.51 -2.23
CA ARG A 47 -5.98 4.13 -2.17
C ARG A 47 -4.95 3.08 -1.79
N LEU A 48 -3.66 3.42 -1.94
CA LEU A 48 -2.57 2.56 -1.48
C LEU A 48 -2.36 2.75 0.02
N ILE A 49 -2.29 1.62 0.73
CA ILE A 49 -2.07 1.59 2.18
C ILE A 49 -0.57 1.56 2.43
N ASN A 50 -0.12 2.25 3.48
CA ASN A 50 1.27 2.30 3.89
C ASN A 50 2.21 2.83 2.79
N GLY A 51 1.76 3.83 2.03
CA GLY A 51 2.59 4.45 0.99
C GLY A 51 3.78 5.25 1.52
N CYS A 52 3.79 5.62 2.79
CA CYS A 52 4.94 6.23 3.47
C CYS A 52 5.86 5.19 4.16
N PHE A 53 5.58 3.89 4.03
CA PHE A 53 6.35 2.77 4.57
C PHE A 53 6.64 2.85 6.08
N ARG A 54 5.75 3.52 6.84
CA ARG A 54 5.91 3.70 8.29
C ARG A 54 5.66 2.41 9.07
N VAL A 55 4.74 1.58 8.59
CA VAL A 55 4.36 0.32 9.23
C VAL A 55 5.19 -0.82 8.62
N ASP A 56 5.95 -1.49 9.45
CA ASP A 56 6.79 -2.62 9.08
C ASP A 56 6.82 -3.65 10.21
N GLN A 57 5.70 -4.34 10.38
CA GLN A 57 5.52 -5.36 11.41
C GLN A 57 6.31 -6.64 11.11
N ARG A 58 6.72 -6.83 9.84
CA ARG A 58 7.39 -8.06 9.38
C ARG A 58 8.88 -8.04 9.64
N ASN A 59 9.54 -6.94 9.30
CA ASN A 59 11.00 -6.84 9.28
C ASN A 59 11.54 -5.80 10.26
N ASN A 60 10.68 -4.90 10.75
CA ASN A 60 11.06 -3.81 11.66
C ASN A 60 12.29 -3.02 11.17
N GLY A 61 12.36 -2.75 9.86
CA GLY A 61 13.47 -2.04 9.22
C GLY A 61 14.68 -2.91 8.87
N ALA A 62 14.70 -4.18 9.26
CA ALA A 62 15.77 -5.09 8.85
C ALA A 62 15.70 -5.40 7.35
N SER A 63 16.84 -5.74 6.77
CA SER A 63 16.90 -6.19 5.38
C SER A 63 16.27 -7.57 5.21
N GLN A 64 15.66 -7.77 4.05
CA GLN A 64 14.98 -9.00 3.67
C GLN A 64 15.54 -9.51 2.34
N THR A 65 15.81 -10.80 2.24
CA THR A 65 16.10 -11.44 0.95
C THR A 65 14.81 -11.74 0.22
N ILE A 66 14.66 -11.21 -0.98
CA ILE A 66 13.61 -11.61 -1.94
C ILE A 66 14.19 -12.71 -2.79
N THR A 67 13.66 -13.92 -2.63
CA THR A 67 14.17 -15.12 -3.32
C THR A 67 13.67 -15.17 -4.75
N ALA A 68 14.59 -15.38 -5.69
CA ALA A 68 14.28 -15.47 -7.11
C ALA A 68 13.39 -16.66 -7.42
N ALA A 69 12.45 -16.46 -8.34
CA ALA A 69 11.48 -17.47 -8.81
C ALA A 69 10.60 -18.08 -7.70
N ALA A 70 10.64 -17.54 -6.48
CA ALA A 70 9.74 -17.91 -5.40
C ALA A 70 8.37 -17.24 -5.57
N ALA A 71 7.42 -17.63 -4.71
CA ALA A 71 6.19 -16.88 -4.52
C ALA A 71 6.48 -15.43 -4.09
N LEU A 72 5.48 -14.57 -4.18
CA LEU A 72 5.62 -13.19 -3.68
C LEU A 72 6.04 -13.19 -2.19
N ALA A 73 6.88 -12.22 -1.83
CA ALA A 73 7.30 -11.97 -0.45
C ALA A 73 6.75 -10.63 0.02
N TYR A 74 5.95 -10.63 1.09
CA TYR A 74 5.55 -9.39 1.72
C TYR A 74 6.76 -8.73 2.39
N THR A 75 6.91 -7.43 2.13
CA THR A 75 8.04 -6.60 2.57
C THR A 75 7.64 -5.75 3.78
N VAL A 76 7.49 -4.44 3.63
CA VAL A 76 6.73 -3.63 4.58
C VAL A 76 5.25 -3.96 4.43
N ASP A 77 4.48 -3.67 5.48
CA ASP A 77 3.05 -4.04 5.48
C ASP A 77 2.32 -3.58 4.23
N ARG A 78 1.47 -4.45 3.70
CA ARG A 78 0.68 -4.33 2.47
C ARG A 78 1.47 -4.41 1.16
N TRP A 79 2.77 -4.19 1.17
CA TRP A 79 3.62 -4.24 -0.03
C TRP A 79 4.32 -5.58 -0.14
N TYR A 80 4.35 -6.12 -1.35
CA TYR A 80 5.05 -7.35 -1.66
C TYR A 80 6.01 -7.16 -2.84
N ALA A 81 7.00 -8.03 -2.90
CA ALA A 81 7.96 -8.08 -3.97
C ALA A 81 8.18 -9.51 -4.47
N TYR A 82 8.65 -9.62 -5.69
CA TYR A 82 9.21 -10.85 -6.25
C TYR A 82 10.27 -10.47 -7.27
N CYS A 83 11.22 -11.39 -7.52
CA CYS A 83 12.31 -11.16 -8.46
C CYS A 83 12.59 -12.39 -9.28
N THR A 84 13.35 -12.23 -10.37
CA THR A 84 13.76 -13.26 -11.30
C THR A 84 15.27 -13.18 -11.58
N GLY A 85 15.85 -14.30 -11.95
CA GLY A 85 17.29 -14.43 -12.23
C GLY A 85 18.10 -14.74 -10.98
N ALA A 86 18.23 -13.80 -10.06
CA ALA A 86 18.91 -13.96 -8.78
C ALA A 86 18.15 -13.31 -7.62
N ASN A 87 18.51 -13.68 -6.39
CA ASN A 87 17.96 -13.06 -5.19
C ASN A 87 18.39 -11.60 -5.09
N VAL A 88 17.51 -10.75 -4.57
CA VAL A 88 17.80 -9.35 -4.25
C VAL A 88 17.54 -9.05 -2.78
N THR A 89 18.13 -7.99 -2.27
CA THR A 89 17.83 -7.50 -0.93
C THR A 89 16.83 -6.36 -1.02
N GLY A 90 15.78 -6.42 -0.21
CA GLY A 90 14.83 -5.34 0.01
C GLY A 90 14.93 -4.82 1.44
N GLN A 91 14.81 -3.52 1.65
CA GLN A 91 14.87 -2.92 2.98
C GLN A 91 14.11 -1.60 3.06
N ARG A 92 13.45 -1.36 4.17
CA ARG A 92 13.00 -0.02 4.53
C ARG A 92 14.21 0.79 5.00
N VAL A 93 14.45 1.91 4.34
CA VAL A 93 15.59 2.81 4.62
C VAL A 93 15.10 4.20 5.04
N ALA A 94 15.99 5.02 5.58
CA ALA A 94 15.71 6.43 5.85
C ALA A 94 15.21 7.12 4.57
N GLY A 95 14.25 8.00 4.74
CA GLY A 95 13.63 8.71 3.62
C GLY A 95 14.51 9.83 3.07
N THR A 96 14.06 10.41 1.98
CA THR A 96 14.71 11.52 1.29
C THR A 96 13.77 12.72 1.28
N GLY A 97 14.28 13.91 1.59
CA GLY A 97 13.47 15.13 1.67
C GLY A 97 12.48 15.08 2.83
N SER A 98 11.20 15.26 2.56
CA SER A 98 10.12 15.19 3.56
C SER A 98 9.65 13.77 3.86
N ASN A 99 10.10 12.76 3.12
CA ASN A 99 9.77 11.36 3.38
C ASN A 99 10.47 10.89 4.64
N GLN A 100 9.75 10.23 5.54
CA GLN A 100 10.37 9.59 6.72
C GLN A 100 11.08 8.30 6.33
N TYR A 101 10.49 7.50 5.44
CA TYR A 101 11.03 6.23 4.97
C TYR A 101 10.85 6.07 3.47
N ASN A 102 11.80 5.37 2.87
CA ASN A 102 11.71 4.82 1.52
C ASN A 102 11.86 3.29 1.59
N TYR A 103 11.47 2.59 0.53
CA TYR A 103 11.83 1.19 0.34
C TYR A 103 12.89 1.08 -0.73
N GLN A 104 13.95 0.33 -0.45
CA GLN A 104 15.11 0.19 -1.32
C GLN A 104 15.32 -1.27 -1.69
N PHE A 105 15.50 -1.54 -2.97
CA PHE A 105 16.05 -2.79 -3.48
C PHE A 105 17.52 -2.60 -3.80
N THR A 106 18.36 -3.56 -3.38
CA THR A 106 19.77 -3.66 -3.79
C THR A 106 19.88 -4.78 -4.81
N GLY A 107 20.38 -4.43 -5.99
CA GLY A 107 20.56 -5.37 -7.09
C GLY A 107 21.63 -6.41 -6.83
N ALA A 108 21.61 -7.49 -7.60
CA ALA A 108 22.61 -8.54 -7.54
C ALA A 108 22.90 -9.07 -8.94
N ALA A 109 24.09 -9.61 -9.16
CA ALA A 109 24.49 -10.21 -10.43
C ALA A 109 23.45 -11.26 -10.88
N SER A 110 23.16 -11.29 -12.18
CA SER A 110 22.17 -12.19 -12.79
C SER A 110 20.69 -11.91 -12.46
N VAL A 111 20.35 -10.82 -11.78
CA VAL A 111 18.95 -10.39 -11.67
C VAL A 111 18.43 -10.02 -13.05
N THR A 112 17.25 -10.52 -13.41
CA THR A 112 16.57 -10.22 -14.67
C THR A 112 15.32 -9.35 -14.48
N GLY A 113 14.79 -9.26 -13.28
CA GLY A 113 13.68 -8.38 -12.94
C GLY A 113 13.37 -8.33 -11.46
N ILE A 114 12.89 -7.16 -11.00
CA ILE A 114 12.35 -6.94 -9.66
C ILE A 114 10.98 -6.30 -9.82
N ASN A 115 10.01 -6.80 -9.07
CA ASN A 115 8.66 -6.28 -9.03
C ASN A 115 8.29 -5.91 -7.60
N PHE A 116 7.65 -4.75 -7.43
CA PHE A 116 7.17 -4.23 -6.16
C PHE A 116 5.72 -3.79 -6.32
N ALA A 117 4.82 -4.28 -5.49
CA ALA A 117 3.40 -4.17 -5.78
C ALA A 117 2.53 -4.11 -4.54
N GLN A 118 1.29 -3.60 -4.74
CA GLN A 118 0.22 -3.66 -3.76
C GLN A 118 -1.10 -4.06 -4.42
N ARG A 119 -1.88 -4.88 -3.72
CA ARG A 119 -3.25 -5.27 -4.06
C ARG A 119 -4.20 -4.47 -3.19
N ILE A 120 -5.23 -3.90 -3.79
CA ILE A 120 -6.30 -3.14 -3.15
C ILE A 120 -7.55 -4.00 -3.22
N GLU A 121 -8.16 -4.30 -2.07
CA GLU A 121 -9.39 -5.10 -2.03
C GLU A 121 -10.57 -4.41 -2.72
N THR A 122 -11.53 -5.18 -3.13
CA THR A 122 -12.77 -4.73 -3.79
C THR A 122 -13.43 -3.58 -3.03
N LEU A 123 -13.58 -3.70 -1.72
CA LEU A 123 -14.25 -2.69 -0.88
C LEU A 123 -13.56 -1.31 -0.91
N ASN A 124 -12.26 -1.27 -1.21
CA ASN A 124 -11.45 -0.05 -1.22
C ASN A 124 -11.15 0.47 -2.63
N SER A 125 -11.63 -0.20 -3.66
CA SER A 125 -11.40 0.17 -5.06
C SER A 125 -12.64 0.17 -5.94
N TYR A 126 -13.79 -0.29 -5.43
CA TYR A 126 -15.02 -0.41 -6.20
C TYR A 126 -15.48 0.92 -6.82
N ASP A 127 -15.36 2.01 -6.09
CA ASP A 127 -15.76 3.36 -6.52
C ASP A 127 -14.82 3.98 -7.57
N LEU A 128 -13.70 3.33 -7.86
CA LEU A 128 -12.79 3.74 -8.93
C LEU A 128 -13.21 3.24 -10.32
N ASN A 129 -14.15 2.28 -10.40
CA ASN A 129 -14.60 1.76 -11.68
C ASN A 129 -15.20 2.86 -12.57
N GLY A 130 -14.81 2.90 -13.83
CA GLY A 130 -15.23 3.91 -14.78
C GLY A 130 -14.64 5.31 -14.53
N GLN A 131 -13.71 5.48 -13.60
CA GLN A 131 -13.10 6.75 -13.23
C GLN A 131 -11.68 6.89 -13.78
N ASN A 132 -11.21 8.14 -13.86
CA ASN A 132 -9.79 8.42 -14.05
C ASN A 132 -9.11 8.54 -12.69
N VAL A 133 -7.95 7.91 -12.55
CA VAL A 133 -7.11 8.01 -11.36
C VAL A 133 -5.71 8.47 -11.74
N THR A 134 -5.01 9.07 -10.79
CA THR A 134 -3.61 9.44 -10.93
C THR A 134 -2.76 8.55 -10.02
N LEU A 135 -1.79 7.88 -10.62
CA LEU A 135 -0.71 7.20 -9.92
C LEU A 135 0.46 8.17 -9.78
N SER A 136 0.94 8.41 -8.58
CA SER A 136 2.16 9.18 -8.33
C SER A 136 3.11 8.40 -7.42
N VAL A 137 4.41 8.58 -7.61
CA VAL A 137 5.43 7.87 -6.83
C VAL A 137 6.75 8.63 -6.93
N TYR A 138 7.53 8.63 -5.87
CA TYR A 138 8.90 9.13 -5.90
C TYR A 138 9.87 7.98 -6.07
N MET A 139 10.82 8.12 -6.99
CA MET A 139 11.81 7.06 -7.26
C MET A 139 13.17 7.63 -7.66
N SER A 140 14.20 6.82 -7.41
CA SER A 140 15.52 6.93 -8.05
C SER A 140 16.06 5.54 -8.34
N ASN A 141 16.88 5.43 -9.37
CA ASN A 141 17.58 4.19 -9.69
C ASN A 141 19.04 4.52 -10.10
N SER A 142 20.00 3.86 -9.48
CA SER A 142 21.42 4.13 -9.73
C SER A 142 22.00 3.37 -10.93
N LEU A 143 21.24 2.45 -11.52
CA LEU A 143 21.68 1.64 -12.65
C LEU A 143 20.79 1.79 -13.87
N LEU A 144 19.46 1.64 -13.68
CA LEU A 144 18.49 1.61 -14.76
C LEU A 144 17.80 2.97 -14.93
N THR A 145 17.43 3.27 -16.17
CA THR A 145 16.73 4.53 -16.51
C THR A 145 15.23 4.32 -16.77
N SER A 146 14.73 3.10 -16.57
CA SER A 146 13.35 2.75 -16.89
C SER A 146 12.72 1.96 -15.74
N VAL A 147 11.56 2.43 -15.29
CA VAL A 147 10.66 1.69 -14.39
C VAL A 147 9.30 1.57 -15.06
N THR A 148 8.84 0.35 -15.26
CA THR A 148 7.49 0.10 -15.79
C THR A 148 6.50 0.12 -14.64
N TRP A 149 5.37 0.78 -14.81
CA TRP A 149 4.20 0.61 -13.96
C TRP A 149 3.10 -0.12 -14.72
N THR A 150 2.36 -0.97 -14.01
CA THR A 150 1.21 -1.67 -14.58
C THR A 150 0.08 -1.72 -13.56
N ALA A 151 -1.13 -1.41 -14.01
CA ALA A 151 -2.35 -1.55 -13.25
C ALA A 151 -3.15 -2.74 -13.77
N TYR A 152 -3.70 -3.52 -12.86
CA TYR A 152 -4.55 -4.68 -13.15
C TYR A 152 -5.81 -4.62 -12.29
N TYR A 153 -6.87 -5.33 -12.71
CA TYR A 153 -7.97 -5.71 -11.82
C TYR A 153 -8.08 -7.23 -11.73
N ALA A 154 -8.56 -7.73 -10.59
CA ALA A 154 -8.74 -9.16 -10.39
C ALA A 154 -9.90 -9.70 -11.25
N ASN A 155 -9.78 -10.92 -11.80
CA ASN A 155 -10.84 -11.53 -12.59
C ASN A 155 -12.03 -11.97 -11.71
N THR A 156 -11.77 -12.25 -10.45
CA THR A 156 -12.77 -12.57 -9.41
C THR A 156 -12.46 -11.72 -8.17
N SER A 157 -13.50 -11.29 -7.46
CA SER A 157 -13.36 -10.40 -6.30
C SER A 157 -12.26 -10.88 -5.34
N ASP A 158 -11.30 -9.99 -5.09
CA ASP A 158 -10.15 -10.18 -4.20
C ASP A 158 -9.25 -11.39 -4.52
N THR A 159 -9.36 -11.94 -5.74
CA THR A 159 -8.59 -13.13 -6.17
C THR A 159 -7.61 -12.75 -7.28
N PHE A 160 -6.37 -12.47 -6.90
CA PHE A 160 -5.31 -12.03 -7.83
C PHE A 160 -4.43 -13.17 -8.36
N GLY A 161 -4.57 -14.37 -7.83
CA GLY A 161 -3.73 -15.51 -8.17
C GLY A 161 -2.33 -15.43 -7.60
N SER A 162 -1.48 -16.35 -8.05
CA SER A 162 -0.06 -16.39 -7.69
C SER A 162 0.80 -15.65 -8.74
N VAL A 163 2.09 -15.44 -8.44
CA VAL A 163 3.05 -14.89 -9.41
C VAL A 163 3.15 -15.75 -10.66
N ALA A 164 3.13 -17.08 -10.50
CA ALA A 164 3.23 -18.05 -11.61
C ALA A 164 1.91 -18.21 -12.39
N SER A 165 0.77 -17.93 -11.74
CA SER A 165 -0.56 -18.07 -12.34
C SER A 165 -1.45 -16.91 -11.92
N PRO A 166 -1.22 -15.70 -12.44
CA PRO A 166 -2.01 -14.52 -12.11
C PRO A 166 -3.43 -14.64 -12.69
N THR A 167 -4.42 -14.25 -11.88
CA THR A 167 -5.84 -14.23 -12.28
C THR A 167 -6.33 -12.79 -12.38
N VAL A 168 -5.63 -11.99 -13.18
CA VAL A 168 -5.85 -10.55 -13.33
C VAL A 168 -5.97 -10.15 -14.79
N THR A 169 -6.68 -9.07 -15.05
CA THR A 169 -6.74 -8.41 -16.36
C THR A 169 -6.02 -7.08 -16.30
N GLN A 170 -5.16 -6.80 -17.25
CA GLN A 170 -4.42 -5.54 -17.32
C GLN A 170 -5.37 -4.40 -17.68
N ILE A 171 -5.30 -3.33 -16.88
CA ILE A 171 -5.98 -2.06 -17.15
C ILE A 171 -5.12 -1.19 -18.07
N ALA A 172 -3.91 -0.91 -17.65
CA ALA A 172 -2.96 -0.06 -18.35
C ALA A 172 -1.53 -0.37 -17.93
N THR A 173 -0.57 0.03 -18.74
CA THR A 173 0.86 0.00 -18.44
C THR A 173 1.53 1.22 -19.03
N GLY A 174 2.67 1.60 -18.46
CA GLY A 174 3.50 2.68 -18.97
C GLY A 174 4.89 2.65 -18.35
N THR A 175 5.74 3.55 -18.76
CA THR A 175 7.14 3.60 -18.34
C THR A 175 7.48 4.99 -17.81
N PHE A 176 8.14 5.02 -16.65
CA PHE A 176 8.79 6.21 -16.12
C PHE A 176 10.27 6.21 -16.53
N THR A 177 10.74 7.30 -17.09
CA THR A 177 12.17 7.51 -17.31
C THR A 177 12.78 8.04 -16.00
N VAL A 178 13.49 7.18 -15.31
CA VAL A 178 14.07 7.46 -13.98
C VAL A 178 15.56 7.77 -14.08
N SER A 179 16.13 8.34 -13.02
CA SER A 179 17.55 8.62 -12.90
C SER A 179 18.03 8.32 -11.47
N SER A 180 19.29 8.56 -11.19
CA SER A 180 19.85 8.51 -9.83
C SER A 180 19.33 9.62 -8.92
N THR A 181 18.69 10.67 -9.48
CA THR A 181 18.04 11.74 -8.71
C THR A 181 16.66 11.29 -8.26
N TYR A 182 16.39 11.37 -6.95
CA TYR A 182 15.09 11.05 -6.38
C TYR A 182 14.05 12.09 -6.79
N SER A 183 13.09 11.70 -7.62
CA SER A 183 12.11 12.60 -8.25
C SER A 183 10.71 11.97 -8.26
N GLN A 184 9.69 12.81 -8.39
CA GLN A 184 8.30 12.38 -8.55
C GLN A 184 8.01 12.01 -9.99
N TYR A 185 7.27 10.92 -10.17
CA TYR A 185 6.74 10.44 -11.44
C TYR A 185 5.23 10.27 -11.33
N THR A 186 4.50 10.57 -12.39
CA THR A 186 3.04 10.52 -12.42
C THR A 186 2.51 9.87 -13.67
N ALA A 187 1.38 9.19 -13.56
CA ALA A 187 0.66 8.62 -14.69
C ALA A 187 -0.86 8.70 -14.45
N ASN A 188 -1.62 9.03 -15.49
CA ASN A 188 -3.08 8.98 -15.45
C ASN A 188 -3.54 7.63 -15.99
N ILE A 189 -4.49 7.02 -15.31
CA ILE A 189 -5.02 5.70 -15.60
C ILE A 189 -6.54 5.79 -15.69
N ALA A 190 -7.10 5.46 -16.85
CA ALA A 190 -8.55 5.29 -17.00
C ALA A 190 -8.93 3.89 -16.51
N ILE A 191 -9.60 3.82 -15.37
CA ILE A 191 -10.07 2.56 -14.81
C ILE A 191 -11.34 2.13 -15.55
N PRO A 192 -11.38 0.94 -16.17
CA PRO A 192 -12.57 0.50 -16.90
C PRO A 192 -13.72 0.19 -15.92
N ALA A 193 -14.95 0.31 -16.39
CA ALA A 193 -16.14 -0.01 -15.61
C ALA A 193 -16.17 -1.47 -15.11
N ALA A 194 -15.45 -2.39 -15.77
CA ALA A 194 -15.32 -3.78 -15.36
C ALA A 194 -14.40 -4.00 -14.14
N ALA A 195 -13.59 -3.00 -13.75
CA ALA A 195 -12.65 -3.13 -12.63
C ALA A 195 -13.34 -2.96 -11.27
N THR A 196 -14.25 -3.87 -10.94
CA THR A 196 -15.08 -3.85 -9.71
C THR A 196 -14.62 -4.87 -8.66
N THR A 197 -13.54 -5.58 -8.91
CA THR A 197 -13.15 -6.82 -8.21
C THR A 197 -11.83 -6.72 -7.44
N GLY A 198 -11.31 -5.51 -7.28
CA GLY A 198 -10.01 -5.23 -6.68
C GLY A 198 -8.97 -4.79 -7.72
N ILE A 199 -8.06 -3.93 -7.31
CA ILE A 199 -7.02 -3.35 -8.18
C ILE A 199 -5.63 -3.74 -7.66
N GLN A 200 -4.69 -3.99 -8.59
CA GLN A 200 -3.29 -4.23 -8.28
C GLN A 200 -2.43 -3.22 -9.04
N ILE A 201 -1.50 -2.59 -8.34
CA ILE A 201 -0.48 -1.72 -8.92
C ILE A 201 0.87 -2.39 -8.76
N VAL A 202 1.61 -2.49 -9.86
CA VAL A 202 2.94 -3.11 -9.92
C VAL A 202 3.92 -2.11 -10.49
N PHE A 203 5.04 -1.93 -9.82
CA PHE A 203 6.25 -1.27 -10.33
C PHE A 203 7.28 -2.34 -10.65
N SER A 204 7.92 -2.25 -11.82
CA SER A 204 8.85 -3.26 -12.30
C SER A 204 10.11 -2.61 -12.85
N VAL A 205 11.26 -3.19 -12.52
CA VAL A 205 12.55 -2.90 -13.19
C VAL A 205 13.10 -4.17 -13.81
N GLY A 206 13.88 -4.00 -14.87
CA GLY A 206 14.57 -5.10 -15.54
C GLY A 206 15.78 -5.63 -14.77
N ALA A 207 16.88 -5.82 -15.48
CA ALA A 207 18.13 -6.40 -14.95
C ALA A 207 18.86 -5.45 -14.00
N GLN A 208 18.38 -5.32 -12.78
CA GLN A 208 19.04 -4.58 -11.71
C GLN A 208 20.24 -5.39 -11.17
N THR A 209 21.30 -5.48 -11.98
CA THR A 209 22.44 -6.36 -11.69
C THR A 209 23.40 -5.79 -10.63
N SER A 210 23.23 -4.54 -10.26
CA SER A 210 23.98 -3.85 -9.21
C SER A 210 23.24 -2.60 -8.78
N GLY A 211 23.79 -1.83 -7.84
CA GLY A 211 23.23 -0.55 -7.40
C GLY A 211 21.88 -0.69 -6.70
N THR A 212 21.14 0.39 -6.63
CA THR A 212 19.89 0.47 -5.85
C THR A 212 18.75 1.05 -6.65
N TRP A 213 17.54 0.55 -6.37
CA TRP A 213 16.26 1.14 -6.76
C TRP A 213 15.52 1.56 -5.51
N VAL A 214 15.25 2.85 -5.39
CA VAL A 214 14.60 3.48 -4.23
C VAL A 214 13.21 3.95 -4.62
N ILE A 215 12.23 3.66 -3.78
CA ILE A 215 10.81 3.98 -3.98
C ILE A 215 10.28 4.67 -2.73
N GLY A 216 9.46 5.71 -2.90
CA GLY A 216 8.78 6.40 -1.81
C GLY A 216 7.48 7.06 -2.24
N TYR A 217 6.59 7.22 -1.31
CA TYR A 217 5.31 7.91 -1.46
C TYR A 217 4.46 7.47 -2.66
N PRO A 218 4.29 6.15 -2.92
CA PRO A 218 3.32 5.71 -3.90
C PRO A 218 1.90 6.11 -3.48
N GLN A 219 1.19 6.74 -4.39
CA GLN A 219 -0.19 7.20 -4.19
C GLN A 219 -1.01 6.91 -5.44
N LEU A 220 -2.19 6.35 -5.24
CA LEU A 220 -3.24 6.20 -6.24
C LEU A 220 -4.45 7.00 -5.77
N GLU A 221 -4.83 8.02 -6.50
CA GLU A 221 -5.90 8.94 -6.13
C GLU A 221 -6.88 9.19 -7.27
N LEU A 222 -8.11 9.53 -6.93
CA LEU A 222 -9.14 9.88 -7.91
C LEU A 222 -8.79 11.21 -8.60
N GLY A 223 -9.05 11.31 -9.89
CA GLY A 223 -8.80 12.50 -10.70
C GLY A 223 -7.59 12.34 -11.64
N THR A 224 -7.29 13.39 -12.39
CA THR A 224 -6.28 13.41 -13.47
C THR A 224 -5.03 14.22 -13.14
N THR A 225 -4.93 14.73 -11.91
CA THR A 225 -3.81 15.56 -11.47
C THR A 225 -3.26 15.02 -10.15
N ALA A 226 -1.94 14.79 -10.11
CA ALA A 226 -1.29 14.40 -8.87
C ALA A 226 -1.35 15.55 -7.85
N THR A 227 -1.78 15.22 -6.65
CA THR A 227 -1.81 16.16 -5.53
C THR A 227 -0.69 15.87 -4.53
N SER A 228 -0.56 16.68 -3.48
CA SER A 228 0.38 16.37 -2.40
C SER A 228 0.08 15.01 -1.79
N PHE A 229 1.13 14.30 -1.35
CA PHE A 229 0.97 12.97 -0.75
C PHE A 229 0.06 13.01 0.48
N ASP A 230 -0.88 12.07 0.56
CA ASP A 230 -1.84 11.91 1.66
C ASP A 230 -1.16 11.23 2.85
N ILE A 231 -0.60 12.05 3.75
CA ILE A 231 0.02 11.56 4.99
C ILE A 231 -1.08 11.27 6.01
N ARG A 232 -1.28 10.00 6.31
CA ARG A 232 -2.23 9.55 7.34
C ARG A 232 -1.56 9.50 8.70
N ASP A 233 -2.36 9.66 9.75
CA ASP A 233 -1.93 9.41 11.12
C ASP A 233 -1.42 7.98 11.29
N HIS A 234 -0.35 7.79 12.10
CA HIS A 234 0.30 6.49 12.27
C HIS A 234 -0.65 5.42 12.81
N THR A 235 -1.49 5.77 13.78
CA THR A 235 -2.45 4.81 14.39
C THR A 235 -3.45 4.31 13.36
N ARG A 236 -3.90 5.20 12.50
CA ARG A 236 -4.81 4.85 11.41
C ARG A 236 -4.14 3.98 10.35
N GLU A 237 -2.92 4.34 9.92
CA GLU A 237 -2.16 3.54 8.96
C GLU A 237 -1.87 2.14 9.53
N LEU A 238 -1.50 2.05 10.82
CA LEU A 238 -1.30 0.77 11.51
C LEU A 238 -2.60 -0.06 11.52
N SER A 239 -3.73 0.53 11.87
CA SER A 239 -5.02 -0.16 11.86
C SER A 239 -5.40 -0.68 10.47
N MET A 240 -5.14 0.10 9.43
CA MET A 240 -5.35 -0.32 8.03
C MET A 240 -4.44 -1.49 7.65
N CYS A 241 -3.19 -1.52 8.12
CA CYS A 241 -2.26 -2.64 7.91
C CYS A 241 -2.69 -3.88 8.72
N GLN A 242 -3.11 -3.71 9.97
CA GLN A 242 -3.56 -4.79 10.85
C GLN A 242 -4.81 -5.50 10.36
N ARG A 243 -5.62 -4.88 9.53
CA ARG A 243 -6.71 -5.55 8.81
C ARG A 243 -6.22 -6.73 7.96
N TYR A 244 -4.94 -6.75 7.58
CA TYR A 244 -4.33 -7.76 6.71
C TYR A 244 -3.23 -8.56 7.39
N TYR A 245 -2.52 -7.96 8.34
CA TYR A 245 -1.40 -8.63 8.99
C TYR A 245 -1.16 -8.09 10.40
N ILE A 246 -1.04 -9.01 11.35
CA ILE A 246 -0.71 -8.73 12.74
C ILE A 246 0.44 -9.63 13.15
N SER A 247 1.49 -9.05 13.77
CA SER A 247 2.59 -9.80 14.35
C SER A 247 2.98 -9.26 15.72
N ALA A 248 3.78 -10.01 16.47
CA ALA A 248 4.38 -9.55 17.72
C ALA A 248 5.17 -8.24 17.52
N PRO A 249 5.19 -7.30 18.49
CA PRO A 249 4.63 -7.42 19.83
C PRO A 249 3.12 -7.20 19.89
N ASN A 250 2.46 -6.79 18.80
CA ASN A 250 1.03 -6.52 18.76
C ASN A 250 0.17 -7.80 18.84
N GLY A 251 0.79 -8.96 18.52
CA GLY A 251 0.17 -10.28 18.62
C GLY A 251 0.67 -11.07 19.82
N THR A 252 0.28 -10.69 21.05
CA THR A 252 0.66 -11.40 22.29
C THR A 252 -0.58 -11.80 23.07
N MET A 253 -0.57 -13.03 23.60
CA MET A 253 -1.56 -13.51 24.56
C MET A 253 -0.90 -14.28 25.69
N VAL A 254 -1.58 -14.43 26.81
CA VAL A 254 -1.09 -15.17 27.98
C VAL A 254 -2.02 -16.32 28.31
N PHE A 255 -1.47 -17.51 28.49
CA PHE A 255 -2.15 -18.69 29.02
C PHE A 255 -1.84 -18.80 30.52
N PRO A 256 -2.80 -18.51 31.41
CA PRO A 256 -2.53 -18.44 32.85
C PRO A 256 -2.39 -19.82 33.50
N VAL A 257 -3.01 -20.86 32.94
CA VAL A 257 -3.01 -22.22 33.46
C VAL A 257 -3.00 -23.26 32.34
N ASN A 258 -2.62 -24.48 32.65
CA ASN A 258 -2.54 -25.58 31.70
C ASN A 258 -3.90 -25.94 31.09
N ALA A 259 -3.89 -26.21 29.79
CA ALA A 259 -5.00 -26.77 29.01
C ALA A 259 -6.31 -25.94 29.04
N GLN A 260 -6.28 -24.69 29.49
CA GLN A 260 -7.44 -23.83 29.45
C GLN A 260 -7.47 -22.99 28.14
N TYR A 261 -8.67 -22.84 27.63
CA TYR A 261 -8.90 -21.97 26.49
C TYR A 261 -8.76 -20.50 26.88
N GLN A 262 -8.00 -19.79 26.10
CA GLN A 262 -7.87 -18.34 26.17
C GLN A 262 -8.28 -17.73 24.84
N SER A 263 -8.90 -16.57 24.90
CA SER A 263 -9.28 -15.80 23.72
C SER A 263 -8.43 -14.56 23.59
N ALA A 264 -8.12 -14.21 22.37
CA ALA A 264 -7.53 -12.91 22.02
C ALA A 264 -8.37 -12.26 20.90
N GLN A 265 -8.68 -10.98 21.07
CA GLN A 265 -9.32 -10.19 20.03
C GLN A 265 -8.24 -9.51 19.19
N PHE A 266 -8.50 -9.42 17.89
CA PHE A 266 -7.68 -8.60 17.02
C PHE A 266 -7.97 -7.11 17.25
N PRO A 267 -6.97 -6.22 17.12
CA PRO A 267 -7.18 -4.79 17.30
C PRO A 267 -8.15 -4.19 16.28
N VAL A 268 -8.31 -4.87 15.14
CA VAL A 268 -9.27 -4.51 14.08
C VAL A 268 -9.87 -5.77 13.47
N VAL A 269 -11.04 -5.66 12.86
CA VAL A 269 -11.63 -6.76 12.09
C VAL A 269 -10.76 -7.07 10.88
N MET A 270 -10.24 -8.28 10.79
CA MET A 270 -9.41 -8.70 9.67
C MET A 270 -10.23 -8.86 8.38
N ARG A 271 -9.59 -8.72 7.23
CA ARG A 271 -10.24 -8.80 5.91
C ARG A 271 -11.01 -10.09 5.70
N THR A 272 -10.44 -11.19 6.10
CA THR A 272 -11.02 -12.54 6.09
C THR A 272 -10.50 -13.31 7.30
N THR A 273 -11.01 -14.50 7.57
CA THR A 273 -10.43 -15.39 8.56
C THR A 273 -8.95 -15.61 8.25
N PRO A 274 -8.02 -15.18 9.12
CA PRO A 274 -6.60 -15.21 8.82
C PRO A 274 -6.02 -16.63 8.92
N THR A 275 -4.93 -16.85 8.19
CA THR A 275 -3.99 -17.92 8.52
C THR A 275 -3.20 -17.48 9.75
N MET A 276 -3.11 -18.37 10.75
CA MET A 276 -2.45 -18.05 12.02
C MET A 276 -1.29 -18.97 12.33
N THR A 277 -0.27 -18.39 12.94
CA THR A 277 0.78 -19.11 13.66
C THR A 277 0.78 -18.63 15.09
N ILE A 278 0.68 -19.56 16.05
CA ILE A 278 0.75 -19.27 17.49
C ILE A 278 1.98 -20.00 18.03
N THR A 279 2.91 -19.26 18.59
CA THR A 279 4.16 -19.77 19.16
C THR A 279 4.11 -19.60 20.68
N PRO A 280 3.83 -20.65 21.46
CA PRO A 280 3.87 -20.57 22.92
C PRO A 280 5.31 -20.51 23.42
N GLY A 281 5.53 -19.82 24.55
CA GLY A 281 6.81 -19.83 25.25
C GLY A 281 7.19 -21.20 25.81
N SER A 282 6.19 -22.04 26.11
CA SER A 282 6.34 -23.44 26.50
C SER A 282 5.08 -24.24 26.16
N GLY A 283 5.21 -25.54 25.99
CA GLY A 283 4.11 -26.44 25.67
C GLY A 283 3.71 -26.43 24.21
N SER A 284 2.50 -26.88 23.90
CA SER A 284 1.91 -26.95 22.56
C SER A 284 0.51 -26.32 22.54
N ILE A 285 0.15 -25.78 21.41
CA ILE A 285 -1.17 -25.19 21.17
C ILE A 285 -2.12 -26.26 20.64
N SER A 286 -3.36 -26.22 21.11
CA SER A 286 -4.44 -27.13 20.67
C SER A 286 -5.78 -26.41 20.66
N GLY A 287 -6.78 -27.02 20.03
CA GLY A 287 -8.18 -26.57 20.07
C GLY A 287 -8.38 -25.14 19.55
N THR A 288 -7.65 -24.72 18.52
CA THR A 288 -7.71 -23.36 17.99
C THR A 288 -8.96 -23.16 17.13
N THR A 289 -9.71 -22.09 17.41
CA THR A 289 -10.78 -21.58 16.54
C THR A 289 -10.52 -20.13 16.21
N ILE A 290 -10.58 -19.80 14.93
CA ILE A 290 -10.17 -18.50 14.38
C ILE A 290 -11.36 -17.86 13.67
N THR A 291 -11.55 -16.57 13.90
CA THR A 291 -12.54 -15.72 13.22
C THR A 291 -11.86 -14.47 12.66
N THR A 292 -12.60 -13.62 11.99
CA THR A 292 -12.10 -12.30 11.55
C THR A 292 -11.90 -11.32 12.71
N MET A 293 -12.45 -11.57 13.88
CA MET A 293 -12.41 -10.68 15.05
C MET A 293 -11.40 -11.10 16.10
N GLY A 294 -10.94 -12.36 16.06
CA GLY A 294 -10.04 -12.91 17.05
C GLY A 294 -10.01 -14.42 16.98
N PHE A 295 -9.42 -15.02 17.99
CA PHE A 295 -9.32 -16.49 18.12
C PHE A 295 -9.36 -16.92 19.58
N TYR A 296 -9.57 -18.21 19.78
CA TYR A 296 -9.26 -18.85 21.05
C TYR A 296 -8.42 -20.11 20.83
N ALA A 297 -7.60 -20.43 21.80
CA ALA A 297 -6.70 -21.58 21.78
C ALA A 297 -6.44 -22.07 23.19
N ALA A 298 -6.01 -23.33 23.32
CA ALA A 298 -5.51 -23.90 24.58
C ALA A 298 -4.01 -24.19 24.47
N CYS A 299 -3.28 -24.04 25.58
CA CYS A 299 -1.88 -24.42 25.68
C CYS A 299 -1.72 -25.57 26.70
N SER A 300 -0.92 -26.58 26.37
CA SER A 300 -0.72 -27.77 27.23
C SER A 300 0.06 -27.47 28.51
N LEU A 301 0.86 -26.43 28.52
CA LEU A 301 1.64 -25.95 29.66
C LEU A 301 1.38 -24.47 29.90
N GLY A 302 1.05 -24.13 31.14
CA GLY A 302 0.90 -22.75 31.60
C GLY A 302 1.51 -22.57 33.00
N PRO A 303 1.71 -21.35 33.48
CA PRO A 303 1.48 -20.08 32.72
C PRO A 303 2.55 -19.84 31.67
N THR A 304 2.14 -19.44 30.49
CA THR A 304 3.08 -19.11 29.43
C THR A 304 2.55 -17.95 28.56
N ALA A 305 3.44 -17.09 28.10
CA ALA A 305 3.12 -16.14 27.04
C ALA A 305 3.20 -16.83 25.68
N ALA A 306 2.35 -16.45 24.77
CA ALA A 306 2.41 -16.89 23.39
C ALA A 306 2.42 -15.67 22.46
N LEU A 307 3.23 -15.74 21.42
CA LEU A 307 3.20 -14.80 20.32
C LEU A 307 2.30 -15.36 19.22
N TYR A 308 1.52 -14.52 18.60
CA TYR A 308 0.76 -14.92 17.42
C TYR A 308 1.03 -14.02 16.21
N LEU A 309 0.91 -14.63 15.07
CA LEU A 309 0.92 -13.98 13.75
C LEU A 309 -0.38 -14.33 13.07
N ALA A 310 -1.06 -13.33 12.53
CA ALA A 310 -2.29 -13.51 11.76
C ALA A 310 -2.13 -12.84 10.40
N SER A 311 -2.39 -13.58 9.31
CA SER A 311 -2.26 -13.09 7.94
C SER A 311 -3.55 -13.31 7.15
N ALA A 312 -4.13 -12.24 6.65
CA ALA A 312 -5.30 -12.18 5.77
C ALA A 312 -4.98 -11.40 4.48
N GLU A 313 -3.72 -11.46 4.01
CA GLU A 313 -3.26 -10.78 2.81
C GLU A 313 -3.98 -11.26 1.53
N LEU A 314 -3.90 -10.45 0.45
CA LEU A 314 -4.54 -10.70 -0.85
C LEU A 314 -3.66 -11.52 -1.79
#